data_d57a9fb2283554b59257615358eddd47
#
_entry.id   d57a9fb2283554b59257615358eddd47
#
_cell.length_a   1.000
_cell.length_b   1.000
_cell.length_c   1.000
_cell.angle_alpha   90.00
_cell.angle_beta   90.00
_cell.angle_gamma   90.00
#
_symmetry.space_group_name_H-M   'P 1'
#
loop_
_entity.id
_entity.type
_entity.pdbx_description
1 polymer ?
#
loop_
_entity_poly.entity_id
_entity_poly.type
_entity_poly.pdbx_seq_one_letter_code
_entity_poly.pdbx_strand_id
1 'polypeptide(L)'
;MTKTMLNIYRQQTIVQRLSKAAKGETMRAVGGWSVATLVLALCVPTLARAQDQECGDIGAIVRQAYPNAVADGERTMKTGNRTLTLPSPSSINPHAIVCRRWRGRPGLLLVAIPLIAEVGVDSTLGDLDVLVVDEPTGTPRHRLRIPHAMDDDAVRISRISFDTAPYRFGPDRLAFGVRREWVGSSRPNPFMETTLSLYEPRGAALAPVLDDLIVERSQGQWDLSCAGETVVTERILRMVPGQKGQDISVLERITQSTSREAKNGECSTTDQAVAPRTIRLSFDGKRYDVPRLIQRR
;
A
#
# COMPACT_ATOMS: atom_id res chain seq x y z
N MET A 1 -13.24 12.60 -13.13
CA MET A 1 -12.76 11.78 -14.25
C MET A 1 -11.60 10.83 -13.90
N THR A 2 -11.33 10.53 -12.64
CA THR A 2 -10.08 9.88 -12.16
C THR A 2 -10.21 8.40 -11.78
N LYS A 3 -11.42 7.87 -11.60
CA LYS A 3 -11.66 6.45 -11.23
C LYS A 3 -11.43 5.45 -12.39
N THR A 4 -11.61 5.90 -13.61
CA THR A 4 -11.58 5.02 -14.80
C THR A 4 -10.15 4.65 -15.22
N MET A 5 -9.17 5.54 -15.05
CA MET A 5 -7.80 5.31 -15.51
C MET A 5 -7.01 4.37 -14.60
N LEU A 6 -7.14 4.47 -13.28
CA LEU A 6 -6.44 3.59 -12.33
C LEU A 6 -6.94 2.14 -12.43
N ASN A 7 -8.24 1.97 -12.69
CA ASN A 7 -8.82 0.65 -12.94
C ASN A 7 -8.44 0.06 -14.30
N ILE A 8 -8.23 0.88 -15.34
CA ILE A 8 -7.79 0.41 -16.65
C ILE A 8 -6.38 -0.16 -16.59
N TYR A 9 -5.46 0.49 -15.87
CA TYR A 9 -4.08 0.02 -15.74
C TYR A 9 -4.00 -1.31 -14.93
N ARG A 10 -4.76 -1.42 -13.85
CA ARG A 10 -4.85 -2.66 -13.05
C ARG A 10 -5.57 -3.79 -13.79
N GLN A 11 -6.60 -3.48 -14.56
CA GLN A 11 -7.37 -4.47 -15.36
C GLN A 11 -6.56 -4.98 -16.55
N GLN A 12 -5.77 -4.15 -17.23
CA GLN A 12 -4.93 -4.59 -18.34
C GLN A 12 -3.84 -5.58 -17.90
N THR A 13 -3.22 -5.39 -16.74
CA THR A 13 -2.22 -6.33 -16.20
C THR A 13 -2.84 -7.68 -15.80
N ILE A 14 -4.06 -7.70 -15.30
CA ILE A 14 -4.78 -8.92 -14.91
C ILE A 14 -5.31 -9.67 -16.15
N VAL A 15 -5.85 -8.97 -17.14
CA VAL A 15 -6.38 -9.56 -18.38
C VAL A 15 -5.28 -10.18 -19.23
N GLN A 16 -4.10 -9.58 -19.31
CA GLN A 16 -2.96 -10.16 -20.01
C GLN A 16 -2.40 -11.43 -19.33
N ARG A 17 -2.48 -11.54 -18.00
CA ARG A 17 -2.09 -12.79 -17.28
C ARG A 17 -3.07 -13.93 -17.52
N LEU A 18 -4.36 -13.66 -17.68
CA LEU A 18 -5.40 -14.67 -17.91
C LEU A 18 -5.44 -15.17 -19.35
N SER A 19 -5.10 -14.35 -20.35
CA SER A 19 -5.09 -14.76 -21.76
C SER A 19 -3.93 -15.67 -22.14
N LYS A 20 -2.81 -15.65 -21.41
CA LYS A 20 -1.67 -16.59 -21.60
C LYS A 20 -1.93 -17.99 -21.05
N ALA A 21 -2.85 -18.14 -20.09
CA ALA A 21 -3.20 -19.45 -19.52
C ALA A 21 -4.18 -20.27 -20.38
N ALA A 22 -4.88 -19.63 -21.33
CA ALA A 22 -5.96 -20.27 -22.11
C ALA A 22 -5.54 -20.79 -23.50
N LYS A 23 -4.25 -20.69 -23.88
CA LYS A 23 -3.77 -21.08 -25.21
C LYS A 23 -3.00 -22.39 -25.31
N GLY A 24 -3.13 -23.29 -24.38
CA GLY A 24 -2.40 -24.54 -24.41
C GLY A 24 -3.18 -25.76 -24.01
N GLU A 25 -4.25 -26.12 -24.73
CA GLU A 25 -4.73 -27.51 -24.76
C GLU A 25 -5.70 -27.74 -25.91
N THR A 26 -5.20 -28.45 -26.95
CA THR A 26 -6.02 -29.05 -28.00
C THR A 26 -6.58 -30.36 -27.50
N MET A 27 -7.89 -30.43 -27.20
CA MET A 27 -8.57 -31.68 -26.92
C MET A 27 -9.12 -32.30 -28.20
N ARG A 28 -8.71 -33.55 -28.48
CA ARG A 28 -9.29 -34.47 -29.46
C ARG A 28 -10.69 -34.91 -28.96
N ALA A 29 -11.67 -34.78 -29.86
CA ALA A 29 -13.01 -35.31 -29.66
C ALA A 29 -13.06 -36.83 -29.87
N VAL A 30 -13.68 -37.54 -28.91
CA VAL A 30 -14.22 -38.91 -29.10
C VAL A 30 -15.63 -38.94 -28.49
N GLY A 31 -16.53 -39.55 -29.22
CA GLY A 31 -17.95 -39.53 -29.17
C GLY A 31 -18.72 -39.87 -27.91
N GLY A 32 -19.89 -39.31 -27.87
CA GLY A 32 -21.17 -39.88 -27.48
C GLY A 32 -21.39 -40.14 -25.99
N TRP A 33 -22.29 -39.36 -25.41
CA TRP A 33 -23.44 -39.75 -24.59
C TRP A 33 -23.98 -38.49 -23.89
N SER A 34 -25.29 -38.24 -24.15
CA SER A 34 -26.04 -37.13 -23.57
C SER A 34 -26.19 -37.33 -22.05
N VAL A 35 -25.56 -36.49 -21.27
CA VAL A 35 -25.88 -36.29 -19.86
C VAL A 35 -26.15 -34.82 -19.67
N ALA A 36 -27.40 -34.47 -19.33
CA ALA A 36 -27.80 -33.13 -18.96
C ALA A 36 -27.06 -32.71 -17.68
N THR A 37 -25.96 -32.00 -17.83
CA THR A 37 -25.20 -31.44 -16.71
C THR A 37 -25.81 -30.11 -16.34
N LEU A 38 -26.52 -30.11 -15.21
CA LEU A 38 -26.99 -28.93 -14.50
C LEU A 38 -25.78 -28.08 -14.14
N VAL A 39 -25.50 -27.02 -14.89
CA VAL A 39 -24.47 -26.03 -14.56
C VAL A 39 -24.99 -25.23 -13.38
N LEU A 40 -24.63 -25.64 -12.18
CA LEU A 40 -24.73 -24.83 -10.98
C LEU A 40 -23.71 -23.68 -11.15
N ALA A 41 -24.16 -22.52 -11.61
CA ALA A 41 -23.36 -21.29 -11.58
C ALA A 41 -23.10 -20.95 -10.10
N LEU A 42 -21.96 -21.38 -9.57
CA LEU A 42 -21.40 -20.88 -8.33
C LEU A 42 -21.08 -19.42 -8.53
N CYS A 43 -22.06 -18.54 -8.19
CA CYS A 43 -21.76 -17.13 -7.89
C CYS A 43 -20.79 -17.11 -6.73
N VAL A 44 -19.49 -17.14 -7.02
CA VAL A 44 -18.45 -16.77 -6.05
C VAL A 44 -18.64 -15.27 -5.85
N PRO A 45 -19.12 -14.83 -4.67
CA PRO A 45 -19.14 -13.40 -4.40
C PRO A 45 -17.69 -12.96 -4.45
N THR A 46 -17.38 -12.10 -5.41
CA THR A 46 -16.12 -11.35 -5.41
C THR A 46 -16.06 -10.58 -4.09
N LEU A 47 -15.33 -11.13 -3.15
CA LEU A 47 -14.88 -10.47 -1.93
C LEU A 47 -13.95 -9.30 -2.29
N ALA A 48 -14.43 -8.34 -3.06
CA ALA A 48 -13.90 -7.00 -3.12
C ALA A 48 -14.44 -6.26 -1.90
N ARG A 49 -13.78 -6.45 -0.94
CA ARG A 49 -13.22 -5.90 0.20
C ARG A 49 -13.52 -4.58 0.67
N ALA A 50 -14.27 -4.57 1.56
CA ALA A 50 -14.40 -3.80 2.77
C ALA A 50 -13.09 -3.86 3.61
N GLN A 51 -12.06 -3.12 3.19
CA GLN A 51 -10.90 -2.83 4.05
C GLN A 51 -11.25 -1.77 5.12
N ASP A 52 -12.41 -1.13 5.02
CA ASP A 52 -12.77 0.06 5.79
C ASP A 52 -13.70 -0.21 6.99
N GLN A 53 -14.05 -1.48 7.27
CA GLN A 53 -14.95 -1.82 8.37
C GLN A 53 -14.26 -2.47 9.59
N GLU A 54 -12.94 -2.49 9.63
CA GLU A 54 -12.20 -3.10 10.75
C GLU A 54 -12.01 -2.17 11.96
N CYS A 55 -12.49 -0.92 11.90
CA CYS A 55 -12.18 0.11 12.91
C CYS A 55 -13.08 0.10 14.16
N GLY A 56 -14.18 -0.62 14.18
CA GLY A 56 -15.14 -0.49 15.27
C GLY A 56 -15.65 0.97 15.44
N ASP A 57 -15.77 1.45 16.68
CA ASP A 57 -16.12 2.85 16.96
C ASP A 57 -14.87 3.75 16.84
N ILE A 58 -14.59 4.20 15.61
CA ILE A 58 -13.48 5.11 15.34
C ILE A 58 -13.64 6.45 16.07
N GLY A 59 -14.86 6.89 16.29
CA GLY A 59 -15.14 8.12 17.03
C GLY A 59 -14.70 8.01 18.49
N ALA A 60 -14.91 6.86 19.14
CA ALA A 60 -14.42 6.60 20.49
C ALA A 60 -12.89 6.60 20.52
N ILE A 61 -12.23 5.95 19.55
CA ILE A 61 -10.77 5.94 19.45
C ILE A 61 -10.23 7.37 19.32
N VAL A 62 -10.83 8.19 18.45
CA VAL A 62 -10.40 9.59 18.26
C VAL A 62 -10.59 10.40 19.56
N ARG A 63 -11.74 10.28 20.24
CA ARG A 63 -11.96 10.98 21.51
C ARG A 63 -10.94 10.60 22.59
N GLN A 64 -10.54 9.34 22.65
CA GLN A 64 -9.51 8.90 23.60
C GLN A 64 -8.09 9.36 23.21
N ALA A 65 -7.74 9.30 21.91
CA ALA A 65 -6.44 9.74 21.43
C ALA A 65 -6.28 11.26 21.41
N TYR A 66 -7.39 12.00 21.27
CA TYR A 66 -7.46 13.46 21.17
C TYR A 66 -8.66 14.00 21.98
N PRO A 67 -8.56 14.07 23.32
CA PRO A 67 -9.67 14.50 24.17
C PRO A 67 -10.22 15.91 23.86
N ASN A 68 -9.37 16.77 23.27
CA ASN A 68 -9.73 18.15 22.91
C ASN A 68 -10.17 18.28 21.43
N ALA A 69 -10.38 17.16 20.72
CA ALA A 69 -10.87 17.22 19.35
C ALA A 69 -12.34 17.60 19.32
N VAL A 70 -12.70 18.56 18.48
CA VAL A 70 -14.07 19.05 18.27
C VAL A 70 -14.52 18.73 16.85
N ALA A 71 -15.81 18.47 16.67
CA ALA A 71 -16.40 18.28 15.35
C ALA A 71 -16.27 19.58 14.53
N ASP A 72 -15.86 19.45 13.27
CA ASP A 72 -15.66 20.54 12.30
C ASP A 72 -16.30 20.19 10.94
N GLY A 73 -17.37 19.45 10.96
CA GLY A 73 -18.10 18.94 9.79
C GLY A 73 -18.66 17.55 10.06
N GLU A 74 -19.35 17.00 9.08
CA GLU A 74 -20.00 15.68 9.18
C GLU A 74 -18.98 14.55 9.46
N ARG A 75 -17.81 14.62 8.84
CA ARG A 75 -16.76 13.59 8.91
C ARG A 75 -15.38 14.15 9.25
N THR A 76 -15.32 15.37 9.74
CA THR A 76 -14.07 16.04 10.09
C THR A 76 -14.10 16.49 11.54
N MET A 77 -12.93 16.42 12.19
CA MET A 77 -12.70 16.90 13.54
C MET A 77 -11.44 17.77 13.56
N LYS A 78 -11.39 18.75 14.43
CA LYS A 78 -10.21 19.59 14.67
C LYS A 78 -9.59 19.31 16.03
N THR A 79 -8.26 19.26 16.06
CA THR A 79 -7.46 19.23 17.28
C THR A 79 -6.32 20.25 17.14
N GLY A 80 -6.42 21.39 17.85
CA GLY A 80 -5.57 22.54 17.60
C GLY A 80 -5.73 23.03 16.15
N ASN A 81 -4.61 23.17 15.43
CA ASN A 81 -4.57 23.57 14.01
C ASN A 81 -4.57 22.37 13.04
N ARG A 82 -4.92 21.17 13.50
CA ARG A 82 -4.92 19.95 12.67
C ARG A 82 -6.33 19.45 12.42
N THR A 83 -6.59 19.03 11.20
CA THR A 83 -7.84 18.38 10.79
C THR A 83 -7.65 16.88 10.69
N LEU A 84 -8.57 16.12 11.29
CA LEU A 84 -8.70 14.67 11.18
C LEU A 84 -9.94 14.36 10.35
N THR A 85 -9.85 13.37 9.45
CA THR A 85 -10.98 12.95 8.61
C THR A 85 -11.38 11.52 8.96
N LEU A 86 -12.64 11.32 9.32
CA LEU A 86 -13.22 10.00 9.56
C LEU A 86 -13.35 9.22 8.23
N PRO A 87 -13.16 7.89 8.24
CA PRO A 87 -13.27 7.07 7.04
C PRO A 87 -14.69 7.12 6.44
N SER A 88 -14.78 7.00 5.12
CA SER A 88 -16.04 6.92 4.38
C SER A 88 -16.11 5.63 3.57
N PRO A 89 -17.21 4.85 3.67
CA PRO A 89 -17.36 3.65 2.85
C PRO A 89 -17.50 3.95 1.34
N SER A 90 -17.91 5.17 0.99
CA SER A 90 -18.19 5.57 -0.38
C SER A 90 -17.02 6.24 -1.12
N SER A 91 -15.94 6.59 -0.42
CA SER A 91 -14.80 7.28 -1.05
C SER A 91 -13.46 6.86 -0.47
N ILE A 92 -12.46 6.76 -1.36
CA ILE A 92 -11.06 6.65 -0.95
C ILE A 92 -10.54 8.07 -0.74
N ASN A 93 -10.23 8.39 0.53
CA ASN A 93 -9.61 9.66 0.89
C ASN A 93 -8.26 9.33 1.57
N PRO A 94 -7.11 9.74 1.00
CA PRO A 94 -5.79 9.49 1.58
C PRO A 94 -5.58 10.19 2.92
N HIS A 95 -6.39 11.22 3.21
CA HIS A 95 -6.34 11.96 4.48
C HIS A 95 -7.31 11.38 5.54
N ALA A 96 -8.06 10.33 5.23
CA ALA A 96 -8.93 9.69 6.19
C ALA A 96 -8.16 8.71 7.09
N ILE A 97 -8.66 8.54 8.31
CA ILE A 97 -8.16 7.56 9.27
C ILE A 97 -8.26 6.16 8.69
N VAL A 98 -7.21 5.37 8.85
CA VAL A 98 -7.13 3.97 8.40
C VAL A 98 -6.92 3.08 9.61
N CYS A 99 -7.65 1.96 9.67
CA CYS A 99 -7.50 0.96 10.74
C CYS A 99 -7.31 -0.43 10.17
N ARG A 100 -6.67 -1.28 10.97
CA ARG A 100 -6.54 -2.71 10.67
C ARG A 100 -6.30 -3.53 11.92
N ARG A 101 -6.99 -4.66 12.08
CA ARG A 101 -6.68 -5.63 13.13
C ARG A 101 -5.27 -6.16 12.97
N TRP A 102 -4.51 -6.17 14.06
CA TRP A 102 -3.16 -6.70 14.05
C TRP A 102 -3.16 -8.23 14.20
N ARG A 103 -3.11 -8.94 13.08
CA ARG A 103 -3.18 -10.40 13.04
C ARG A 103 -2.16 -11.09 13.95
N GLY A 104 -0.99 -10.50 14.13
CA GLY A 104 0.07 -11.03 14.98
C GLY A 104 -0.12 -10.80 16.48
N ARG A 105 -1.09 -9.95 16.86
CA ARG A 105 -1.45 -9.64 18.26
C ARG A 105 -2.95 -9.45 18.38
N PRO A 106 -3.73 -10.56 18.56
CA PRO A 106 -5.19 -10.51 18.70
C PRO A 106 -5.63 -9.53 19.81
N GLY A 107 -6.73 -8.84 19.59
CA GLY A 107 -7.26 -7.80 20.50
C GLY A 107 -6.61 -6.44 20.35
N LEU A 108 -5.65 -6.29 19.44
CA LEU A 108 -5.04 -5.01 19.10
C LEU A 108 -5.43 -4.56 17.70
N LEU A 109 -5.71 -3.26 17.59
CA LEU A 109 -6.03 -2.55 16.37
C LEU A 109 -4.89 -1.58 16.03
N LEU A 110 -4.47 -1.56 14.78
CA LEU A 110 -3.56 -0.58 14.23
C LEU A 110 -4.38 0.58 13.67
N VAL A 111 -4.02 1.80 14.01
CA VAL A 111 -4.72 3.02 13.56
C VAL A 111 -3.72 4.03 13.04
N ALA A 112 -3.91 4.51 11.81
CA ALA A 112 -3.15 5.59 11.21
C ALA A 112 -4.06 6.81 11.07
N ILE A 113 -3.68 7.92 11.67
CA ILE A 113 -4.46 9.16 11.73
C ILE A 113 -3.66 10.27 11.04
N PRO A 114 -4.00 10.60 9.78
CA PRO A 114 -3.51 11.82 9.14
C PRO A 114 -3.96 13.05 9.91
N LEU A 115 -3.01 13.94 10.21
CA LEU A 115 -3.22 15.20 10.92
C LEU A 115 -2.87 16.34 9.98
N ILE A 116 -3.84 16.75 9.20
CA ILE A 116 -3.65 17.72 8.14
C ILE A 116 -3.65 19.14 8.71
N ALA A 117 -2.57 19.89 8.45
CA ALA A 117 -2.43 21.28 8.85
C ALA A 117 -2.98 22.23 7.79
N GLU A 118 -2.67 21.91 6.52
CA GLU A 118 -3.01 22.76 5.39
C GLU A 118 -3.26 21.90 4.15
N VAL A 119 -4.24 22.30 3.35
CA VAL A 119 -4.48 21.77 2.01
C VAL A 119 -4.45 22.95 1.05
N GLY A 120 -3.35 23.05 0.30
CA GLY A 120 -3.19 24.01 -0.79
C GLY A 120 -3.77 23.48 -2.11
N VAL A 121 -3.59 24.26 -3.18
CA VAL A 121 -4.01 23.87 -4.54
C VAL A 121 -3.21 22.66 -5.02
N ASP A 122 -1.90 22.67 -4.79
CA ASP A 122 -0.96 21.65 -5.30
C ASP A 122 -0.14 20.97 -4.21
N SER A 123 -0.44 21.21 -2.93
CA SER A 123 0.32 20.66 -1.82
C SER A 123 -0.58 20.37 -0.61
N THR A 124 -0.14 19.44 0.21
CA THR A 124 -0.70 19.15 1.54
C THR A 124 0.43 19.22 2.55
N LEU A 125 0.17 19.78 3.73
CA LEU A 125 1.09 19.75 4.86
C LEU A 125 0.44 19.05 6.05
N GLY A 126 1.16 18.13 6.67
CA GLY A 126 0.62 17.42 7.82
C GLY A 126 1.52 16.33 8.39
N ASP A 127 1.12 15.85 9.55
CA ASP A 127 1.77 14.77 10.27
C ASP A 127 0.95 13.48 10.12
N LEU A 128 1.55 12.35 10.45
CA LEU A 128 0.85 11.08 10.60
C LEU A 128 1.02 10.56 12.03
N ASP A 129 -0.09 10.36 12.75
CA ASP A 129 -0.08 9.60 14.00
C ASP A 129 -0.33 8.12 13.71
N VAL A 130 0.53 7.26 14.24
CA VAL A 130 0.37 5.81 14.20
C VAL A 130 0.15 5.32 15.63
N LEU A 131 -0.94 4.57 15.84
CA LEU A 131 -1.33 4.05 17.14
C LEU A 131 -1.52 2.54 17.10
N VAL A 132 -1.23 1.90 18.23
CA VAL A 132 -1.74 0.57 18.55
C VAL A 132 -2.78 0.74 19.66
N VAL A 133 -3.98 0.29 19.39
CA VAL A 133 -5.16 0.53 20.22
C VAL A 133 -5.69 -0.81 20.72
N ASP A 134 -6.14 -0.83 21.96
CA ASP A 134 -6.91 -1.95 22.52
C ASP A 134 -8.28 -1.99 21.83
N GLU A 135 -8.57 -3.07 21.09
CA GLU A 135 -9.77 -3.15 20.26
C GLU A 135 -11.08 -3.05 21.07
N PRO A 136 -11.24 -3.75 22.21
CA PRO A 136 -12.46 -3.67 23.01
C PRO A 136 -12.74 -2.30 23.62
N THR A 137 -11.68 -1.58 24.02
CA THR A 137 -11.85 -0.32 24.79
C THR A 137 -11.61 0.94 23.96
N GLY A 138 -10.97 0.82 22.80
CA GLY A 138 -10.53 1.97 21.99
C GLY A 138 -9.32 2.71 22.58
N THR A 139 -8.70 2.19 23.66
CA THR A 139 -7.64 2.87 24.39
C THR A 139 -6.29 2.75 23.66
N PRO A 140 -5.61 3.87 23.33
CA PRO A 140 -4.26 3.84 22.76
C PRO A 140 -3.25 3.25 23.77
N ARG A 141 -2.56 2.18 23.36
CA ARG A 141 -1.48 1.54 24.12
C ARG A 141 -0.11 2.03 23.72
N HIS A 142 0.09 2.27 22.41
CA HIS A 142 1.34 2.78 21.87
C HIS A 142 1.03 3.85 20.83
N ARG A 143 1.88 4.86 20.75
CA ARG A 143 1.72 5.99 19.82
C ARG A 143 3.07 6.47 19.29
N LEU A 144 3.07 6.90 18.03
CA LEU A 144 4.15 7.62 17.40
C LEU A 144 3.57 8.69 16.47
N ARG A 145 3.98 9.94 16.64
CA ARG A 145 3.76 11.00 15.67
C ARG A 145 4.96 11.07 14.73
N ILE A 146 4.69 11.06 13.45
CA ILE A 146 5.68 11.19 12.38
C ILE A 146 5.45 12.58 11.75
N PRO A 147 6.29 13.57 12.08
CA PRO A 147 6.18 14.91 11.52
C PRO A 147 6.36 14.88 10.01
N HIS A 148 5.66 15.77 9.30
CA HIS A 148 5.77 15.94 7.84
C HIS A 148 5.46 14.69 7.01
N ALA A 149 4.90 13.64 7.62
CA ALA A 149 4.64 12.37 6.93
C ALA A 149 3.46 12.45 5.95
N MET A 150 2.69 13.53 6.01
CA MET A 150 1.59 13.84 5.09
C MET A 150 1.91 15.02 4.17
N ASP A 151 3.16 15.53 4.19
CA ASP A 151 3.57 16.58 3.28
C ASP A 151 3.70 16.00 1.87
N ASP A 152 3.02 16.62 0.93
CA ASP A 152 3.08 16.28 -0.48
C ASP A 152 2.98 17.52 -1.39
N ASP A 153 3.33 17.34 -2.66
CA ASP A 153 3.28 18.37 -3.69
C ASP A 153 2.81 17.77 -5.04
N ALA A 154 3.57 17.95 -6.11
CA ALA A 154 3.30 17.35 -7.42
C ALA A 154 3.25 15.80 -7.39
N VAL A 155 3.86 15.16 -6.37
CA VAL A 155 3.77 13.72 -6.10
C VAL A 155 2.99 13.52 -4.81
N ARG A 156 1.71 13.21 -4.94
CA ARG A 156 0.74 13.18 -3.83
C ARG A 156 0.61 11.82 -3.19
N ILE A 157 0.34 11.81 -1.89
CA ILE A 157 -0.09 10.58 -1.19
C ILE A 157 -1.49 10.23 -1.70
N SER A 158 -1.61 9.05 -2.29
CA SER A 158 -2.88 8.53 -2.81
C SER A 158 -3.54 7.54 -1.85
N ARG A 159 -2.74 6.91 -0.96
CA ARG A 159 -3.24 5.91 -0.02
C ARG A 159 -2.27 5.68 1.14
N ILE A 160 -2.85 5.38 2.31
CA ILE A 160 -2.16 4.79 3.46
C ILE A 160 -2.78 3.42 3.73
N SER A 161 -1.96 2.44 4.08
CA SER A 161 -2.43 1.10 4.45
C SER A 161 -1.48 0.42 5.43
N PHE A 162 -2.00 -0.58 6.18
CA PHE A 162 -1.18 -1.39 7.07
C PHE A 162 -0.73 -2.69 6.42
N ASP A 163 0.54 -3.03 6.64
CA ASP A 163 1.13 -4.33 6.34
C ASP A 163 1.28 -5.12 7.64
N THR A 164 0.52 -6.20 7.78
CA THR A 164 0.51 -7.05 8.96
C THR A 164 1.24 -8.38 8.75
N ALA A 165 2.16 -8.44 7.77
CA ALA A 165 3.06 -9.56 7.62
C ALA A 165 3.89 -9.76 8.91
N PRO A 166 4.30 -11.00 9.23
CA PRO A 166 4.96 -11.31 10.50
C PRO A 166 6.44 -10.87 10.50
N TYR A 167 6.68 -9.56 10.59
CA TYR A 167 8.02 -8.99 10.74
C TYR A 167 8.57 -9.26 12.15
N ARG A 168 9.17 -10.45 12.35
CA ARG A 168 9.73 -10.88 13.64
C ARG A 168 11.24 -10.76 13.62
N PHE A 169 11.85 -10.00 14.55
CA PHE A 169 13.29 -9.92 14.70
C PHE A 169 13.82 -10.55 16.01
N GLY A 170 12.95 -11.18 16.75
CA GLY A 170 13.25 -11.93 17.98
C GLY A 170 12.00 -12.66 18.47
N PRO A 171 12.10 -13.46 19.54
CA PRO A 171 10.98 -14.27 20.05
C PRO A 171 9.72 -13.45 20.31
N ASP A 172 9.83 -12.33 21.03
CA ASP A 172 8.72 -11.46 21.41
C ASP A 172 8.68 -10.13 20.64
N ARG A 173 9.59 -9.96 19.68
CA ARG A 173 9.76 -8.74 18.90
C ARG A 173 9.04 -8.87 17.57
N LEU A 174 7.89 -8.24 17.48
CA LEU A 174 7.05 -8.22 16.27
C LEU A 174 6.76 -6.76 15.88
N ALA A 175 7.04 -6.41 14.63
CA ALA A 175 6.62 -5.16 14.02
C ALA A 175 5.42 -5.33 13.11
N PHE A 176 4.83 -4.21 12.78
CA PHE A 176 3.88 -4.04 11.68
C PHE A 176 4.39 -2.97 10.72
N GLY A 177 3.88 -2.97 9.49
CA GLY A 177 4.23 -2.02 8.47
C GLY A 177 3.13 -0.97 8.25
N VAL A 178 3.57 0.24 7.91
CA VAL A 178 2.73 1.27 7.27
C VAL A 178 3.24 1.46 5.84
N ARG A 179 2.33 1.33 4.88
CA ARG A 179 2.59 1.61 3.47
C ARG A 179 2.00 2.96 3.11
N ARG A 180 2.75 3.78 2.39
CA ARG A 180 2.28 5.01 1.76
C ARG A 180 2.44 4.87 0.26
N GLU A 181 1.34 5.09 -0.47
CA GLU A 181 1.30 5.07 -1.93
C GLU A 181 1.34 6.51 -2.44
N TRP A 182 2.22 6.78 -3.38
CA TRP A 182 2.46 8.08 -3.97
C TRP A 182 2.14 8.05 -5.46
N VAL A 183 1.55 9.12 -5.98
CA VAL A 183 1.18 9.24 -7.39
C VAL A 183 1.56 10.63 -7.91
N GLY A 184 2.31 10.65 -9.01
CA GLY A 184 2.62 11.87 -9.73
C GLY A 184 1.43 12.38 -10.56
N SER A 185 1.31 13.68 -10.72
CA SER A 185 0.24 14.33 -11.47
C SER A 185 0.49 14.37 -12.99
N SER A 186 1.74 14.14 -13.43
CA SER A 186 2.15 14.24 -14.84
C SER A 186 1.63 13.08 -15.67
N ARG A 187 0.89 13.38 -16.75
CA ARG A 187 0.44 12.37 -17.71
C ARG A 187 1.56 11.88 -18.64
N PRO A 188 2.42 12.77 -19.19
CA PRO A 188 3.56 12.34 -20.01
C PRO A 188 4.64 11.60 -19.22
N ASN A 189 4.75 11.87 -17.91
CA ASN A 189 5.73 11.24 -17.03
C ASN A 189 5.01 10.56 -15.86
N PRO A 190 4.31 9.43 -16.10
CA PRO A 190 3.59 8.72 -15.05
C PRO A 190 4.55 8.23 -13.97
N PHE A 191 4.15 8.45 -12.73
CA PHE A 191 4.92 8.05 -11.55
C PHE A 191 4.01 7.48 -10.48
N MET A 192 4.37 6.32 -9.96
CA MET A 192 3.77 5.70 -8.78
C MET A 192 4.87 5.09 -7.92
N GLU A 193 4.72 5.20 -6.61
CA GLU A 193 5.66 4.64 -5.66
C GLU A 193 4.93 4.17 -4.41
N THR A 194 5.34 3.02 -3.86
CA THR A 194 4.89 2.55 -2.55
C THR A 194 6.09 2.43 -1.63
N THR A 195 6.04 3.10 -0.49
CA THR A 195 7.02 2.96 0.59
C THR A 195 6.49 2.07 1.70
N LEU A 196 7.39 1.44 2.44
CA LEU A 196 7.11 0.65 3.64
C LEU A 196 8.01 1.13 4.77
N SER A 197 7.38 1.50 5.89
CA SER A 197 8.04 1.73 7.18
C SER A 197 7.57 0.68 8.18
N LEU A 198 8.47 0.16 9.03
CA LEU A 198 8.15 -0.84 10.05
C LEU A 198 8.29 -0.23 11.44
N TYR A 199 7.31 -0.53 12.30
CA TYR A 199 7.23 -0.02 13.68
C TYR A 199 7.08 -1.15 14.67
N GLU A 200 7.85 -1.10 15.76
CA GLU A 200 7.83 -2.04 16.87
C GLU A 200 7.31 -1.35 18.14
N PRO A 201 6.37 -1.94 18.90
CA PRO A 201 6.00 -1.45 20.23
C PRO A 201 7.19 -1.52 21.21
N ARG A 202 7.50 -0.39 21.86
CA ARG A 202 8.52 -0.30 22.93
C ARG A 202 8.01 0.57 24.06
N GLY A 203 7.67 -0.03 25.22
CA GLY A 203 6.99 0.68 26.28
C GLY A 203 5.66 1.27 25.79
N ALA A 204 5.42 2.54 26.04
CA ALA A 204 4.22 3.25 25.56
C ALA A 204 4.39 3.82 24.13
N ALA A 205 5.59 3.74 23.55
CA ALA A 205 5.90 4.30 22.23
C ALA A 205 5.95 3.23 21.15
N LEU A 206 5.95 3.68 19.89
CA LEU A 206 6.34 2.90 18.73
C LEU A 206 7.73 3.34 18.28
N ALA A 207 8.63 2.38 18.10
CA ALA A 207 9.97 2.64 17.59
C ALA A 207 10.03 2.33 16.09
N PRO A 208 10.48 3.26 15.22
CA PRO A 208 10.75 2.96 13.84
C PRO A 208 11.95 2.00 13.74
N VAL A 209 11.77 0.90 13.01
CA VAL A 209 12.82 -0.12 12.80
C VAL A 209 13.24 -0.22 11.33
N LEU A 210 12.40 0.26 10.42
CA LEU A 210 12.67 0.43 9.00
C LEU A 210 11.96 1.70 8.52
N ASP A 211 12.67 2.59 7.83
CA ASP A 211 12.11 3.85 7.35
C ASP A 211 12.06 3.90 5.83
N ASP A 212 10.86 4.13 5.28
CA ASP A 212 10.57 4.50 3.90
C ASP A 212 11.30 3.69 2.82
N LEU A 213 11.40 2.39 3.04
CA LEU A 213 11.88 1.47 2.00
C LEU A 213 10.91 1.51 0.82
N ILE A 214 11.40 1.85 -0.37
CA ILE A 214 10.61 1.78 -1.60
C ILE A 214 10.41 0.30 -1.94
N VAL A 215 9.16 -0.18 -1.83
CA VAL A 215 8.81 -1.58 -2.13
C VAL A 215 8.23 -1.77 -3.52
N GLU A 216 7.70 -0.69 -4.11
CA GLU A 216 7.23 -0.67 -5.49
C GLU A 216 7.48 0.72 -6.07
N ARG A 217 7.91 0.78 -7.33
CA ARG A 217 8.02 2.02 -8.10
C ARG A 217 7.71 1.74 -9.56
N SER A 218 6.84 2.55 -10.13
CA SER A 218 6.58 2.61 -11.56
C SER A 218 6.84 4.03 -12.03
N GLN A 219 7.68 4.18 -13.06
CA GLN A 219 7.98 5.48 -13.66
C GLN A 219 8.16 5.31 -15.15
N GLY A 220 7.82 6.33 -15.92
CA GLY A 220 7.92 6.23 -17.37
C GLY A 220 7.86 7.57 -18.07
N GLN A 221 7.95 7.49 -19.39
CA GLN A 221 7.70 8.59 -20.32
C GLN A 221 6.71 8.11 -21.35
N TRP A 222 5.76 8.95 -21.70
CA TRP A 222 4.65 8.65 -22.60
C TRP A 222 4.33 9.83 -23.51
N ASP A 223 4.17 9.58 -24.78
CA ASP A 223 3.79 10.60 -25.78
C ASP A 223 2.29 10.94 -25.76
N LEU A 224 1.52 10.35 -24.85
CA LEU A 224 0.07 10.45 -24.71
C LEU A 224 -0.74 9.76 -25.84
N SER A 225 -0.07 9.09 -26.75
CA SER A 225 -0.65 8.33 -27.86
C SER A 225 -0.31 6.84 -27.72
N CYS A 226 0.81 6.43 -28.26
CA CYS A 226 1.19 5.03 -28.28
C CYS A 226 2.65 4.78 -27.83
N ALA A 227 3.56 5.72 -28.08
CA ALA A 227 4.96 5.53 -27.78
C ALA A 227 5.30 5.92 -26.35
N GLY A 228 6.04 5.04 -25.67
CA GLY A 228 6.48 5.28 -24.32
C GLY A 228 7.34 4.16 -23.74
N GLU A 229 7.96 4.49 -22.63
CA GLU A 229 8.76 3.54 -21.86
C GLU A 229 8.33 3.60 -20.40
N THR A 230 8.26 2.43 -19.77
CA THR A 230 7.93 2.31 -18.33
C THR A 230 8.88 1.34 -17.67
N VAL A 231 9.35 1.70 -16.49
CA VAL A 231 10.15 0.83 -15.62
C VAL A 231 9.37 0.57 -14.36
N VAL A 232 9.08 -0.71 -14.09
CA VAL A 232 8.45 -1.17 -12.86
C VAL A 232 9.47 -1.91 -12.01
N THR A 233 9.62 -1.47 -10.78
CA THR A 233 10.47 -2.13 -9.77
C THR A 233 9.59 -2.64 -8.65
N GLU A 234 9.70 -3.93 -8.34
CA GLU A 234 9.02 -4.59 -7.22
C GLU A 234 10.05 -5.16 -6.24
N ARG A 235 9.84 -5.00 -4.93
CA ARG A 235 10.70 -5.55 -3.88
C ARG A 235 9.90 -6.40 -2.91
N ILE A 236 10.34 -7.65 -2.77
CA ILE A 236 9.72 -8.65 -1.89
C ILE A 236 10.65 -8.86 -0.70
N LEU A 237 10.11 -8.68 0.50
CA LEU A 237 10.86 -8.80 1.75
C LEU A 237 10.72 -10.19 2.34
N ARG A 238 11.83 -10.74 2.83
CA ARG A 238 11.88 -11.98 3.59
C ARG A 238 12.77 -11.80 4.82
N MET A 239 12.27 -12.21 5.98
CA MET A 239 13.07 -12.27 7.20
C MET A 239 14.06 -13.43 7.09
N VAL A 240 15.33 -13.17 7.40
CA VAL A 240 16.42 -14.16 7.35
C VAL A 240 17.29 -14.03 8.60
N PRO A 241 17.96 -15.11 9.07
CA PRO A 241 18.84 -15.01 10.23
C PRO A 241 19.94 -13.97 10.03
N GLY A 242 20.19 -13.15 11.06
CA GLY A 242 21.23 -12.13 11.13
C GLY A 242 22.04 -12.21 12.41
N GLN A 243 23.05 -11.37 12.56
CA GLN A 243 23.95 -11.40 13.73
C GLN A 243 23.32 -10.84 15.01
N LYS A 244 22.47 -9.82 14.89
CA LYS A 244 21.83 -9.13 16.03
C LYS A 244 20.31 -9.31 16.07
N GLY A 245 19.80 -10.33 15.39
CA GLY A 245 18.39 -10.64 15.22
C GLY A 245 18.13 -11.12 13.80
N GLN A 246 16.93 -10.84 13.27
CA GLN A 246 16.62 -11.17 11.88
C GLN A 246 16.98 -9.99 10.96
N ASP A 247 17.71 -10.27 9.89
CA ASP A 247 17.92 -9.34 8.78
C ASP A 247 16.73 -9.41 7.79
N ILE A 248 16.67 -8.47 6.88
CA ILE A 248 15.71 -8.51 5.77
C ILE A 248 16.47 -8.79 4.47
N SER A 249 16.09 -9.86 3.78
CA SER A 249 16.47 -10.13 2.40
C SER A 249 15.43 -9.52 1.48
N VAL A 250 15.81 -8.57 0.64
CA VAL A 250 14.97 -7.88 -0.33
C VAL A 250 15.26 -8.42 -1.71
N LEU A 251 14.33 -9.16 -2.28
CA LEU A 251 14.40 -9.59 -3.69
C LEU A 251 13.82 -8.45 -4.56
N GLU A 252 14.67 -7.86 -5.38
CA GLU A 252 14.28 -6.83 -6.35
C GLU A 252 14.06 -7.44 -7.72
N ARG A 253 12.94 -7.10 -8.34
CA ARG A 253 12.57 -7.42 -9.73
C ARG A 253 12.32 -6.15 -10.49
N ILE A 254 12.86 -6.04 -11.70
CA ILE A 254 12.68 -4.88 -12.58
C ILE A 254 12.14 -5.39 -13.91
N THR A 255 11.07 -4.76 -14.38
CA THR A 255 10.51 -4.97 -15.72
C THR A 255 10.55 -3.64 -16.45
N GLN A 256 11.13 -3.66 -17.64
CA GLN A 256 11.13 -2.54 -18.58
C GLN A 256 10.10 -2.84 -19.67
N SER A 257 9.21 -1.88 -19.94
CA SER A 257 8.19 -1.99 -20.98
C SER A 257 8.39 -0.88 -21.99
N THR A 258 8.43 -1.23 -23.26
CA THR A 258 8.48 -0.28 -24.38
C THR A 258 7.22 -0.44 -25.22
N SER A 259 6.49 0.63 -25.41
CA SER A 259 5.29 0.70 -26.24
C SER A 259 5.57 1.49 -27.50
N ARG A 260 5.08 1.00 -28.64
CA ARG A 260 5.23 1.64 -29.96
C ARG A 260 4.01 1.35 -30.83
N GLU A 261 3.75 2.21 -31.78
CA GLU A 261 2.78 1.94 -32.82
C GLU A 261 3.28 0.86 -33.77
N ALA A 262 2.49 -0.18 -33.97
CA ALA A 262 2.74 -1.25 -34.91
C ALA A 262 2.35 -0.83 -36.32
N LYS A 263 2.78 -1.57 -37.36
CA LYS A 263 2.49 -1.27 -38.79
C LYS A 263 1.00 -1.24 -39.12
N ASN A 264 0.17 -1.86 -38.31
CA ASN A 264 -1.31 -1.89 -38.47
C ASN A 264 -2.01 -0.73 -37.71
N GLY A 265 -1.26 0.23 -37.14
CA GLY A 265 -1.80 1.33 -36.37
C GLY A 265 -2.19 0.99 -34.92
N GLU A 266 -2.01 -0.26 -34.48
CA GLU A 266 -2.30 -0.66 -33.10
C GLU A 266 -1.09 -0.41 -32.18
N CYS A 267 -1.34 -0.15 -30.88
CA CYS A 267 -0.28 -0.06 -29.90
C CYS A 267 0.22 -1.45 -29.49
N SER A 268 1.51 -1.65 -29.59
CA SER A 268 2.20 -2.89 -29.17
C SER A 268 3.17 -2.58 -28.02
N THR A 269 3.10 -3.37 -26.94
CA THR A 269 4.01 -3.27 -25.80
C THR A 269 4.87 -4.52 -25.69
N THR A 270 6.18 -4.32 -25.53
CA THR A 270 7.16 -5.37 -25.28
C THR A 270 7.73 -5.21 -23.88
N ASP A 271 7.70 -6.29 -23.09
CA ASP A 271 8.24 -6.35 -21.74
C ASP A 271 9.59 -7.07 -21.75
N GLN A 272 10.57 -6.49 -21.06
CA GLN A 272 11.88 -7.07 -20.82
C GLN A 272 12.14 -7.14 -19.32
N ALA A 273 12.32 -8.35 -18.79
CA ALA A 273 12.71 -8.55 -17.40
C ALA A 273 14.23 -8.39 -17.24
N VAL A 274 14.65 -7.61 -16.26
CA VAL A 274 16.04 -7.52 -15.82
C VAL A 274 16.34 -8.67 -14.86
N ALA A 275 17.57 -9.17 -14.85
CA ALA A 275 17.97 -10.21 -13.90
C ALA A 275 17.70 -9.76 -12.45
N PRO A 276 16.97 -10.54 -11.65
CA PRO A 276 16.63 -10.16 -10.28
C PRO A 276 17.89 -10.10 -9.41
N ARG A 277 17.89 -9.20 -8.44
CA ARG A 277 19.00 -9.11 -7.47
C ARG A 277 18.47 -9.17 -6.05
N THR A 278 19.32 -9.59 -5.11
CA THR A 278 19.01 -9.63 -3.68
C THR A 278 19.82 -8.58 -2.95
N ILE A 279 19.16 -7.79 -2.14
CA ILE A 279 19.76 -6.77 -1.25
C ILE A 279 19.53 -7.24 0.18
N ARG A 280 20.56 -7.23 1.00
CA ARG A 280 20.46 -7.56 2.43
C ARG A 280 20.45 -6.28 3.25
N LEU A 281 19.41 -6.11 4.08
CA LEU A 281 19.33 -5.06 5.08
C LEU A 281 19.68 -5.68 6.43
N SER A 282 20.81 -5.28 6.99
CA SER A 282 21.28 -5.81 8.27
C SER A 282 20.62 -5.09 9.44
N PHE A 283 20.25 -5.86 10.45
CA PHE A 283 19.68 -5.33 11.68
C PHE A 283 20.79 -5.01 12.68
N ASP A 284 20.86 -3.76 13.15
CA ASP A 284 21.88 -3.32 14.10
C ASP A 284 21.52 -3.60 15.59
N GLY A 285 20.34 -4.20 15.82
CA GLY A 285 19.75 -4.43 17.15
C GLY A 285 18.65 -3.42 17.48
N LYS A 286 18.58 -2.30 16.74
CA LYS A 286 17.58 -1.24 16.90
C LYS A 286 16.79 -0.98 15.63
N ARG A 287 17.45 -0.91 14.47
CA ARG A 287 16.84 -0.63 13.16
C ARG A 287 17.63 -1.27 12.03
N TYR A 288 17.04 -1.25 10.84
CA TYR A 288 17.69 -1.64 9.59
C TYR A 288 18.36 -0.44 8.94
N ASP A 289 19.54 -0.66 8.36
CA ASP A 289 20.18 0.32 7.48
C ASP A 289 19.65 0.14 6.05
N VAL A 290 18.92 1.16 5.57
CA VAL A 290 18.33 1.16 4.23
C VAL A 290 19.24 1.95 3.30
N PRO A 291 19.77 1.33 2.23
CA PRO A 291 20.56 2.05 1.23
C PRO A 291 19.76 3.21 0.62
N ARG A 292 20.39 4.38 0.47
CA ARG A 292 19.74 5.61 -0.03
C ARG A 292 19.05 5.47 -1.39
N LEU A 293 19.54 4.56 -2.24
CA LEU A 293 18.98 4.31 -3.58
C LEU A 293 17.59 3.66 -3.56
N ILE A 294 17.23 3.01 -2.45
CA ILE A 294 15.96 2.30 -2.29
C ILE A 294 15.13 2.87 -1.14
N GLN A 295 15.52 4.03 -0.61
CA GLN A 295 14.81 4.79 0.40
C GLN A 295 14.22 6.06 -0.21
N ARG A 296 12.96 6.36 0.13
CA ARG A 296 12.36 7.66 -0.19
C ARG A 296 12.88 8.71 0.81
N ARG A 297 13.20 9.90 0.30
CA ARG A 297 13.63 11.06 1.10
C ARG A 297 12.52 12.10 1.18
#